data_45097b1e976654bb1bd83e1adb69d266
#
_entry.id   45097b1e976654bb1bd83e1adb69d266
#
_cell.length_a   1.000
_cell.length_b   1.000
_cell.length_c   1.000
_cell.angle_alpha   90.00
_cell.angle_beta   90.00
_cell.angle_gamma   90.00
#
_symmetry.space_group_name_H-M   'P 1'
#
loop_
_entity.id
_entity.type
_entity.pdbx_description
1 polymer ?
#
loop_
_entity_poly.entity_id
_entity_poly.type
_entity_poly.pdbx_seq_one_letter_code
_entity_poly.pdbx_strand_id
1 'polypeptide(L)'
;MVITIPYKPRDLARRVHECKAKYITLVAHRRFGKSYILFNEGQKRALKKKGRYAIVGPYFEQVRSIYDKGGIIDKFLVKEYGKLNQNDLTIRYANGSVFEFIGSENYDRHRGAQYDWLGMDESDDHRPEAWDRVFKYTIMAQTDGSFTGGDVLFAGTLKGTRFLWGQYNRKSENRASFMFKASETGLLSLADIEEIRIECDGDESVL
;
A
#
# COMPACT_ATOMS: atom_id res chain seq x y z
N MET A 1 -27.12 0.42 -1.63
CA MET A 1 -26.69 0.73 -0.24
C MET A 1 -25.38 1.51 -0.32
N VAL A 2 -25.27 2.65 0.37
CA VAL A 2 -24.03 3.45 0.42
C VAL A 2 -23.28 3.06 1.68
N ILE A 3 -22.04 2.57 1.53
CA ILE A 3 -21.15 2.24 2.65
C ILE A 3 -20.23 3.45 2.86
N THR A 4 -20.23 4.00 4.06
CA THR A 4 -19.35 5.10 4.43
C THR A 4 -18.10 4.56 5.13
N ILE A 5 -16.93 4.82 4.57
CA ILE A 5 -15.64 4.51 5.20
C ILE A 5 -15.28 5.68 6.11
N PRO A 6 -14.89 5.46 7.39
CA PRO A 6 -14.54 6.52 8.34
C PRO A 6 -13.14 7.11 8.05
N TYR A 7 -12.92 7.50 6.80
CA TYR A 7 -11.68 8.05 6.30
C TYR A 7 -11.95 9.21 5.35
N LYS A 8 -11.38 10.36 5.65
CA LYS A 8 -11.43 11.54 4.78
C LYS A 8 -10.04 11.77 4.18
N PRO A 9 -9.81 11.42 2.91
CA PRO A 9 -8.53 11.64 2.26
C PRO A 9 -8.25 13.14 2.12
N ARG A 10 -6.99 13.54 2.32
CA ARG A 10 -6.50 14.86 1.93
C ARG A 10 -6.48 14.97 0.39
N ASP A 11 -6.45 16.18 -0.15
CA ASP A 11 -6.56 16.40 -1.60
C ASP A 11 -5.47 15.65 -2.41
N LEU A 12 -4.22 15.66 -1.93
CA LEU A 12 -3.14 14.90 -2.56
C LEU A 12 -3.38 13.38 -2.51
N ALA A 13 -3.88 12.86 -1.39
CA ALA A 13 -4.23 11.45 -1.23
C ALA A 13 -5.41 11.06 -2.12
N ARG A 14 -6.37 11.98 -2.34
CA ARG A 14 -7.52 11.77 -3.22
C ARG A 14 -7.08 11.44 -4.64
N ARG A 15 -6.05 12.13 -5.15
CA ARG A 15 -5.49 11.86 -6.49
C ARG A 15 -5.03 10.40 -6.65
N VAL A 16 -4.45 9.81 -5.58
CA VAL A 16 -4.04 8.41 -5.57
C VAL A 16 -5.27 7.48 -5.59
N HIS A 17 -6.30 7.78 -4.77
CA HIS A 17 -7.54 6.99 -4.71
C HIS A 17 -8.39 7.03 -5.99
N GLU A 18 -8.29 8.09 -6.77
CA GLU A 18 -9.02 8.26 -8.03
C GLU A 18 -8.28 7.64 -9.22
N CYS A 19 -7.00 7.35 -9.07
CA CYS A 19 -6.19 6.74 -10.12
C CYS A 19 -6.68 5.33 -10.48
N LYS A 20 -6.78 5.05 -11.79
CA LYS A 20 -7.26 3.76 -12.33
C LYS A 20 -6.15 2.91 -12.91
N ALA A 21 -4.90 3.35 -12.84
CA ALA A 21 -3.77 2.56 -13.33
C ALA A 21 -3.64 1.24 -12.57
N LYS A 22 -3.23 0.20 -13.27
CA LYS A 22 -2.97 -1.12 -12.68
C LYS A 22 -1.78 -1.10 -11.72
N TYR A 23 -0.75 -0.34 -12.07
CA TYR A 23 0.47 -0.17 -11.28
C TYR A 23 0.58 1.28 -10.82
N ILE A 24 0.40 1.52 -9.56
CA ILE A 24 0.51 2.86 -8.97
C ILE A 24 1.76 2.89 -8.10
N THR A 25 2.58 3.95 -8.23
CA THR A 25 3.73 4.20 -7.37
C THR A 25 3.52 5.49 -6.61
N LEU A 26 3.51 5.41 -5.28
CA LEU A 26 3.39 6.52 -4.37
C LEU A 26 4.69 6.72 -3.62
N VAL A 27 5.45 7.72 -4.02
CA VAL A 27 6.60 8.24 -3.30
C VAL A 27 6.13 9.40 -2.42
N ALA A 28 6.34 9.30 -1.13
CA ALA A 28 6.02 10.42 -0.23
C ALA A 28 6.88 10.39 1.03
N HIS A 29 7.10 11.56 1.60
CA HIS A 29 7.86 11.71 2.83
C HIS A 29 7.24 10.95 4.01
N ARG A 30 8.01 10.77 5.09
CA ARG A 30 7.50 10.23 6.35
C ARG A 30 6.35 11.10 6.86
N ARG A 31 5.38 10.49 7.58
CA ARG A 31 4.16 11.14 8.11
C ARG A 31 3.16 11.63 7.06
N PHE A 32 3.37 11.39 5.77
CA PHE A 32 2.38 11.69 4.72
C PHE A 32 1.08 10.91 4.91
N GLY A 33 1.12 9.73 5.50
CA GLY A 33 -0.03 8.86 5.69
C GLY A 33 -0.17 7.77 4.62
N LYS A 34 0.94 7.31 4.05
CA LYS A 34 0.99 6.24 3.05
C LYS A 34 0.22 4.99 3.47
N SER A 35 0.45 4.50 4.69
CA SER A 35 -0.23 3.31 5.23
C SER A 35 -1.74 3.51 5.40
N TYR A 36 -2.20 4.75 5.70
CA TYR A 36 -3.63 5.10 5.71
C TYR A 36 -4.25 4.99 4.32
N ILE A 37 -3.52 5.46 3.30
CA ILE A 37 -3.95 5.37 1.89
C ILE A 37 -4.05 3.90 1.49
N LEU A 38 -3.03 3.09 1.78
CA LEU A 38 -3.01 1.66 1.48
C LEU A 38 -4.20 0.95 2.11
N PHE A 39 -4.41 1.12 3.42
CA PHE A 39 -5.51 0.45 4.11
C PHE A 39 -6.88 0.83 3.52
N ASN A 40 -7.13 2.12 3.37
CA ASN A 40 -8.44 2.59 2.91
C ASN A 40 -8.70 2.30 1.43
N GLU A 41 -7.67 2.26 0.58
CA GLU A 41 -7.81 1.80 -0.81
C GLU A 41 -8.12 0.29 -0.87
N GLY A 42 -7.39 -0.54 -0.11
CA GLY A 42 -7.65 -1.98 -0.02
C GLY A 42 -9.05 -2.27 0.51
N GLN A 43 -9.45 -1.63 1.62
CA GLN A 43 -10.79 -1.77 2.19
C GLN A 43 -11.90 -1.34 1.22
N LYS A 44 -11.75 -0.19 0.56
CA LYS A 44 -12.70 0.29 -0.46
C LYS A 44 -12.91 -0.73 -1.57
N ARG A 45 -11.84 -1.36 -2.05
CA ARG A 45 -11.89 -2.39 -3.08
C ARG A 45 -12.52 -3.67 -2.57
N ALA A 46 -12.15 -4.13 -1.38
CA ALA A 46 -12.71 -5.33 -0.75
C ALA A 46 -14.22 -5.21 -0.47
N LEU A 47 -14.70 -4.03 -0.09
CA LEU A 47 -16.13 -3.77 0.09
C LEU A 47 -16.89 -3.73 -1.24
N LYS A 48 -16.24 -3.29 -2.34
CA LYS A 48 -16.88 -3.13 -3.65
C LYS A 48 -16.99 -4.43 -4.43
N LYS A 49 -15.98 -5.30 -4.39
CA LYS A 49 -15.92 -6.54 -5.18
C LYS A 49 -15.44 -7.66 -4.28
N LYS A 50 -16.14 -8.82 -4.31
CA LYS A 50 -15.65 -10.03 -3.67
C LYS A 50 -14.32 -10.44 -4.30
N GLY A 51 -13.29 -10.66 -3.45
CA GLY A 51 -11.95 -11.00 -3.90
C GLY A 51 -10.96 -11.14 -2.75
N ARG A 52 -9.70 -11.26 -3.11
CA ARG A 52 -8.57 -11.38 -2.18
C ARG A 52 -7.66 -10.17 -2.31
N TYR A 53 -7.38 -9.55 -1.20
CA TYR A 53 -6.66 -8.28 -1.08
C TYR A 53 -5.56 -8.44 -0.05
N ALA A 54 -4.41 -7.78 -0.23
CA ALA A 54 -3.38 -7.81 0.80
C ALA A 54 -2.62 -6.49 0.91
N ILE A 55 -2.18 -6.18 2.13
CA ILE A 55 -1.08 -5.26 2.39
C ILE A 55 0.15 -6.09 2.73
N VAL A 56 1.23 -5.80 2.03
CA VAL A 56 2.53 -6.46 2.18
C VAL A 56 3.51 -5.46 2.75
N GLY A 57 4.04 -5.72 3.93
CA GLY A 57 5.18 -4.99 4.48
C GLY A 57 6.47 -5.80 4.41
N PRO A 58 7.61 -5.22 4.72
CA PRO A 58 8.90 -5.94 4.74
C PRO A 58 8.91 -7.11 5.72
N TYR A 59 8.36 -6.90 6.92
CA TYR A 59 8.28 -7.88 8.00
C TYR A 59 6.88 -7.92 8.60
N PHE A 60 6.40 -9.12 8.95
CA PHE A 60 5.06 -9.31 9.53
C PHE A 60 4.88 -8.56 10.85
N GLU A 61 5.89 -8.56 11.73
CA GLU A 61 5.83 -7.84 13.00
C GLU A 61 5.70 -6.31 12.79
N GLN A 62 6.35 -5.76 11.77
CA GLN A 62 6.20 -4.35 11.42
C GLN A 62 4.77 -4.08 10.92
N VAL A 63 4.23 -4.93 10.06
CA VAL A 63 2.85 -4.83 9.59
C VAL A 63 1.89 -4.90 10.76
N ARG A 64 2.07 -5.86 11.66
CA ARG A 64 1.26 -6.00 12.87
C ARG A 64 1.30 -4.73 13.72
N SER A 65 2.47 -4.18 14.00
CA SER A 65 2.61 -2.98 14.82
C SER A 65 1.91 -1.74 14.25
N ILE A 66 1.85 -1.62 12.92
CA ILE A 66 1.24 -0.48 12.22
C ILE A 66 -0.29 -0.66 12.10
N TYR A 67 -0.75 -1.87 11.78
CA TYR A 67 -2.13 -2.10 11.35
C TYR A 67 -3.04 -2.70 12.42
N ASP A 68 -2.52 -3.49 13.38
CA ASP A 68 -3.30 -4.23 14.39
C ASP A 68 -3.94 -3.30 15.45
N LYS A 69 -4.37 -3.89 16.54
CA LYS A 69 -5.10 -3.28 17.67
C LYS A 69 -4.45 -1.97 18.15
N GLY A 70 -5.25 -0.92 18.18
CA GLY A 70 -4.79 0.46 18.45
C GLY A 70 -4.18 1.16 17.23
N GLY A 71 -3.97 0.44 16.12
CA GLY A 71 -3.42 0.94 14.86
C GLY A 71 -4.47 1.37 13.84
N ILE A 72 -4.12 1.16 12.57
CA ILE A 72 -4.91 1.64 11.43
C ILE A 72 -6.25 0.92 11.31
N ILE A 73 -6.29 -0.40 11.58
CA ILE A 73 -7.52 -1.20 11.49
C ILE A 73 -8.57 -0.70 12.47
N ASP A 74 -8.21 -0.51 13.74
CA ASP A 74 -9.17 -0.04 14.74
C ASP A 74 -9.75 1.33 14.38
N LYS A 75 -8.98 2.17 13.71
CA LYS A 75 -9.34 3.53 13.35
C LYS A 75 -10.27 3.62 12.15
N PHE A 76 -10.09 2.75 11.15
CA PHE A 76 -10.74 2.90 9.84
C PHE A 76 -11.54 1.68 9.39
N LEU A 77 -11.51 0.55 10.10
CA LEU A 77 -12.31 -0.61 9.72
C LEU A 77 -13.80 -0.30 9.80
N VAL A 78 -14.52 -0.57 8.72
CA VAL A 78 -16.00 -0.54 8.72
C VAL A 78 -16.52 -1.80 9.39
N LYS A 79 -16.68 -1.73 10.72
CA LYS A 79 -16.95 -2.89 11.60
C LYS A 79 -18.27 -3.60 11.30
N GLU A 80 -19.25 -2.91 10.72
CA GLU A 80 -20.52 -3.50 10.29
C GLU A 80 -20.34 -4.54 9.18
N TYR A 81 -19.28 -4.41 8.36
CA TYR A 81 -19.05 -5.24 7.19
C TYR A 81 -17.79 -6.10 7.27
N GLY A 82 -16.86 -5.78 8.17
CA GLY A 82 -15.58 -6.47 8.28
C GLY A 82 -15.30 -6.95 9.70
N LYS A 83 -14.82 -8.19 9.83
CA LYS A 83 -14.37 -8.78 11.10
C LYS A 83 -12.88 -9.08 11.03
N LEU A 84 -12.12 -8.52 11.96
CA LEU A 84 -10.69 -8.81 12.11
C LEU A 84 -10.47 -10.12 12.87
N ASN A 85 -9.68 -11.02 12.31
CA ASN A 85 -9.02 -12.09 13.05
C ASN A 85 -7.60 -11.60 13.41
N GLN A 86 -7.36 -11.42 14.70
CA GLN A 86 -6.08 -10.90 15.21
C GLN A 86 -4.94 -11.94 15.15
N ASN A 87 -5.24 -13.24 15.12
CA ASN A 87 -4.21 -14.27 15.11
C ASN A 87 -3.42 -14.28 13.81
N ASP A 88 -4.12 -14.21 12.69
CA ASP A 88 -3.54 -14.21 11.34
C ASP A 88 -3.56 -12.83 10.67
N LEU A 89 -4.01 -11.80 11.41
CA LEU A 89 -4.16 -10.43 10.95
C LEU A 89 -4.90 -10.36 9.60
N THR A 90 -6.12 -10.90 9.57
CA THR A 90 -6.95 -10.99 8.37
C THR A 90 -8.33 -10.41 8.63
N ILE A 91 -8.82 -9.57 7.73
CA ILE A 91 -10.20 -9.05 7.77
C ILE A 91 -11.04 -9.85 6.78
N ARG A 92 -12.17 -10.39 7.27
CA ARG A 92 -13.19 -11.04 6.45
C ARG A 92 -14.40 -10.14 6.34
N TYR A 93 -14.77 -9.79 5.12
CA TYR A 93 -15.94 -8.94 4.86
C TYR A 93 -17.20 -9.76 4.60
N ALA A 94 -18.35 -9.17 4.88
CA ALA A 94 -19.68 -9.80 4.73
C ALA A 94 -19.98 -10.26 3.29
N ASN A 95 -19.37 -9.61 2.28
CA ASN A 95 -19.49 -10.01 0.87
C ASN A 95 -18.59 -11.20 0.49
N GLY A 96 -17.84 -11.76 1.44
CA GLY A 96 -16.91 -12.87 1.24
C GLY A 96 -15.50 -12.45 0.80
N SER A 97 -15.19 -11.15 0.76
CA SER A 97 -13.81 -10.68 0.53
C SER A 97 -12.91 -10.99 1.71
N VAL A 98 -11.62 -11.21 1.40
CA VAL A 98 -10.56 -11.42 2.39
C VAL A 98 -9.49 -10.36 2.19
N PHE A 99 -9.10 -9.68 3.28
CA PHE A 99 -8.04 -8.68 3.28
C PHE A 99 -6.97 -9.08 4.30
N GLU A 100 -5.81 -9.45 3.78
CA GLU A 100 -4.69 -10.02 4.53
C GLU A 100 -3.61 -8.96 4.76
N PHE A 101 -2.92 -9.10 5.89
CA PHE A 101 -1.75 -8.27 6.22
C PHE A 101 -0.58 -9.21 6.41
N ILE A 102 0.42 -9.10 5.53
CA ILE A 102 1.47 -10.10 5.38
C ILE A 102 2.86 -9.47 5.36
N GLY A 103 3.85 -10.23 5.80
CA GLY A 103 5.24 -9.86 5.69
C GLY A 103 5.90 -10.53 4.48
N SER A 104 6.73 -9.76 3.76
CA SER A 104 7.44 -10.29 2.59
C SER A 104 8.68 -11.11 2.93
N GLU A 105 9.09 -11.18 4.18
CA GLU A 105 10.21 -12.04 4.62
C GLU A 105 9.97 -13.53 4.30
N ASN A 106 8.70 -13.94 4.25
CA ASN A 106 8.25 -15.30 3.92
C ASN A 106 7.47 -15.34 2.59
N TYR A 107 7.87 -14.55 1.59
CA TYR A 107 7.16 -14.39 0.33
C TYR A 107 6.85 -15.70 -0.41
N ASP A 108 7.68 -16.73 -0.26
CA ASP A 108 7.49 -18.02 -0.93
C ASP A 108 6.17 -18.72 -0.56
N ARG A 109 5.61 -18.44 0.64
CA ARG A 109 4.29 -18.98 1.05
C ARG A 109 3.14 -18.48 0.22
N HIS A 110 3.33 -17.39 -0.52
CA HIS A 110 2.32 -16.75 -1.36
C HIS A 110 2.40 -17.19 -2.83
N ARG A 111 3.27 -18.15 -3.17
CA ARG A 111 3.30 -18.76 -4.50
C ARG A 111 1.96 -19.39 -4.83
N GLY A 112 1.43 -19.10 -6.04
CA GLY A 112 0.12 -19.57 -6.48
C GLY A 112 -1.08 -18.83 -5.90
N ALA A 113 -0.88 -17.88 -4.99
CA ALA A 113 -1.95 -16.99 -4.56
C ALA A 113 -2.39 -16.08 -5.71
N GLN A 114 -3.67 -15.66 -5.69
CA GLN A 114 -4.23 -14.69 -6.63
C GLN A 114 -4.81 -13.53 -5.83
N TYR A 115 -4.30 -12.33 -6.06
CA TYR A 115 -4.77 -11.13 -5.37
C TYR A 115 -5.40 -10.16 -6.38
N ASP A 116 -6.64 -9.73 -6.10
CA ASP A 116 -7.30 -8.67 -6.86
C ASP A 116 -6.65 -7.30 -6.64
N TRP A 117 -5.92 -7.16 -5.53
CA TRP A 117 -5.11 -5.96 -5.25
C TRP A 117 -4.04 -6.24 -4.19
N LEU A 118 -2.89 -5.59 -4.39
CA LEU A 118 -1.79 -5.54 -3.44
C LEU A 118 -1.45 -4.09 -3.07
N GLY A 119 -1.29 -3.81 -1.78
CA GLY A 119 -0.63 -2.62 -1.27
C GLY A 119 0.74 -2.99 -0.74
N MET A 120 1.81 -2.54 -1.36
CA MET A 120 3.17 -2.79 -0.87
C MET A 120 3.67 -1.58 -0.08
N ASP A 121 3.65 -1.72 1.25
CA ASP A 121 4.10 -0.66 2.18
C ASP A 121 5.61 -0.72 2.36
N GLU A 122 6.26 0.43 2.50
CA GLU A 122 7.73 0.59 2.59
C GLU A 122 8.47 -0.21 1.50
N SER A 123 8.10 0.04 0.24
CA SER A 123 8.47 -0.79 -0.92
C SER A 123 9.98 -0.92 -1.15
N ASP A 124 10.81 0.01 -0.68
CA ASP A 124 12.27 -0.06 -0.77
C ASP A 124 12.92 -0.99 0.27
N ASP A 125 12.17 -1.42 1.28
CA ASP A 125 12.66 -2.28 2.36
C ASP A 125 12.37 -3.77 2.14
N HIS A 126 11.61 -4.11 1.11
CA HIS A 126 11.38 -5.49 0.72
C HIS A 126 12.62 -6.12 0.10
N ARG A 127 12.74 -7.44 0.26
CA ARG A 127 13.72 -8.20 -0.54
C ARG A 127 13.34 -8.09 -2.02
N PRO A 128 14.25 -7.74 -2.94
CA PRO A 128 13.94 -7.59 -4.37
C PRO A 128 13.27 -8.84 -4.95
N GLU A 129 13.65 -10.03 -4.50
CA GLU A 129 13.11 -11.32 -4.95
C GLU A 129 11.62 -11.47 -4.61
N ALA A 130 11.14 -10.85 -3.54
CA ALA A 130 9.74 -10.96 -3.13
C ALA A 130 8.80 -10.49 -4.24
N TRP A 131 9.08 -9.34 -4.83
CA TRP A 131 8.33 -8.85 -5.98
C TRP A 131 8.62 -9.68 -7.23
N ASP A 132 9.89 -9.82 -7.60
CA ASP A 132 10.27 -10.40 -8.89
C ASP A 132 9.94 -11.89 -9.03
N ARG A 133 9.95 -12.66 -7.95
CA ARG A 133 9.70 -14.10 -7.99
C ARG A 133 8.31 -14.51 -7.58
N VAL A 134 7.58 -13.68 -6.81
CA VAL A 134 6.27 -14.09 -6.27
C VAL A 134 5.20 -13.03 -6.51
N PHE A 135 5.25 -11.86 -5.86
CA PHE A 135 4.08 -10.98 -5.81
C PHE A 135 3.61 -10.47 -7.17
N LYS A 136 4.51 -10.19 -8.13
CA LYS A 136 4.10 -9.77 -9.47
C LYS A 136 3.23 -10.82 -10.18
N TYR A 137 3.47 -12.10 -9.92
CA TYR A 137 2.70 -13.18 -10.54
C TYR A 137 1.34 -13.38 -9.88
N THR A 138 1.19 -13.02 -8.62
CA THR A 138 -0.09 -13.14 -7.89
C THR A 138 -1.16 -12.17 -8.38
N ILE A 139 -0.78 -11.14 -9.15
CA ILE A 139 -1.70 -10.17 -9.77
C ILE A 139 -1.78 -10.29 -11.29
N MET A 140 -1.16 -11.31 -11.89
CA MET A 140 -1.25 -11.53 -13.34
C MET A 140 -2.53 -12.27 -13.71
N ALA A 141 -3.19 -11.83 -14.77
CA ALA A 141 -4.33 -12.51 -15.34
C ALA A 141 -3.95 -13.89 -15.86
N GLN A 142 -4.88 -14.83 -15.80
CA GLN A 142 -4.73 -16.16 -16.41
C GLN A 142 -5.39 -16.19 -17.79
N THR A 143 -4.79 -16.93 -18.72
CA THR A 143 -5.24 -16.99 -20.11
C THR A 143 -6.56 -17.74 -20.28
N ASP A 144 -6.91 -18.61 -19.33
CA ASP A 144 -8.19 -19.33 -19.30
C ASP A 144 -9.36 -18.48 -18.73
N GLY A 145 -9.08 -17.23 -18.34
CA GLY A 145 -10.09 -16.32 -17.79
C GLY A 145 -10.48 -16.60 -16.34
N SER A 146 -9.91 -17.61 -15.68
CA SER A 146 -10.22 -17.95 -14.29
C SER A 146 -9.83 -16.82 -13.30
N PHE A 147 -8.86 -16.00 -13.67
CA PHE A 147 -8.45 -14.81 -12.93
C PHE A 147 -8.14 -13.65 -13.88
N THR A 148 -8.84 -12.54 -13.73
CA THR A 148 -8.70 -11.35 -14.60
C THR A 148 -7.51 -10.46 -14.28
N GLY A 149 -6.74 -10.81 -13.25
CA GLY A 149 -5.62 -10.03 -12.75
C GLY A 149 -6.02 -8.98 -11.73
N GLY A 150 -5.05 -8.57 -10.94
CA GLY A 150 -5.20 -7.54 -9.91
C GLY A 150 -4.35 -6.31 -10.20
N ASP A 151 -4.51 -5.31 -9.30
CA ASP A 151 -3.74 -4.07 -9.33
C ASP A 151 -2.73 -4.03 -8.17
N VAL A 152 -1.76 -3.11 -8.24
CA VAL A 152 -0.80 -2.89 -7.16
C VAL A 152 -0.57 -1.40 -6.90
N LEU A 153 -0.46 -1.05 -5.61
CA LEU A 153 0.00 0.25 -5.13
C LEU A 153 1.30 0.07 -4.33
N PHE A 154 2.42 0.48 -4.93
CA PHE A 154 3.70 0.60 -4.24
C PHE A 154 3.74 1.90 -3.47
N ALA A 155 4.05 1.86 -2.19
CA ALA A 155 4.19 3.04 -1.35
C ALA A 155 5.49 2.99 -0.55
N GLY A 156 6.12 4.12 -0.38
CA GLY A 156 7.34 4.23 0.43
C GLY A 156 7.94 5.63 0.40
N THR A 157 9.00 5.79 1.15
CA THR A 157 9.92 6.92 1.07
C THR A 157 11.13 6.46 0.26
N LEU A 158 11.63 7.28 -0.64
CA LEU A 158 12.81 6.94 -1.43
C LEU A 158 14.03 6.71 -0.53
N LYS A 159 14.79 5.70 -0.87
CA LYS A 159 16.09 5.39 -0.28
C LYS A 159 17.14 5.25 -1.40
N GLY A 160 17.42 6.37 -2.06
CA GLY A 160 18.26 6.38 -3.25
C GLY A 160 17.57 5.76 -4.47
N THR A 161 18.37 5.15 -5.37
CA THR A 161 17.91 4.60 -6.65
C THR A 161 17.50 3.11 -6.56
N ARG A 162 16.77 2.74 -5.50
CA ARG A 162 16.36 1.35 -5.26
C ARG A 162 15.08 0.97 -6.02
N PHE A 163 14.38 -0.03 -5.52
CA PHE A 163 13.19 -0.61 -6.15
C PHE A 163 12.10 0.43 -6.44
N LEU A 164 11.75 1.26 -5.45
CA LEU A 164 10.67 2.24 -5.57
C LEU A 164 10.98 3.31 -6.62
N TRP A 165 12.23 3.78 -6.69
CA TRP A 165 12.71 4.67 -7.75
C TRP A 165 12.58 4.04 -9.13
N GLY A 166 12.94 2.76 -9.26
CA GLY A 166 12.76 2.00 -10.49
C GLY A 166 11.28 1.90 -10.89
N GLN A 167 10.36 1.65 -9.95
CA GLN A 167 8.92 1.64 -10.24
C GLN A 167 8.38 3.02 -10.62
N TYR A 168 8.85 4.08 -9.95
CA TYR A 168 8.44 5.46 -10.21
C TYR A 168 8.78 5.90 -11.64
N ASN A 169 9.94 5.53 -12.14
CA ASN A 169 10.41 5.93 -13.46
C ASN A 169 9.90 5.05 -14.62
N ARG A 170 9.28 3.90 -14.34
CA ARG A 170 8.68 3.05 -15.37
C ARG A 170 7.45 3.72 -15.95
N LYS A 171 7.40 3.87 -17.27
CA LYS A 171 6.29 4.49 -17.99
C LYS A 171 5.59 3.45 -18.87
N SER A 172 4.27 3.39 -18.77
CA SER A 172 3.37 2.68 -19.67
C SER A 172 1.94 3.19 -19.45
N GLU A 173 1.02 2.85 -20.33
CA GLU A 173 -0.40 3.22 -20.21
C GLU A 173 -1.06 2.74 -18.91
N ASN A 174 -0.59 1.61 -18.38
CA ASN A 174 -1.14 1.00 -17.16
C ASN A 174 -0.40 1.44 -15.87
N ARG A 175 0.43 2.49 -15.93
CA ARG A 175 1.24 2.97 -14.80
C ARG A 175 0.99 4.43 -14.50
N ALA A 176 0.91 4.72 -13.21
CA ALA A 176 0.89 6.09 -12.69
C ALA A 176 1.86 6.23 -11.52
N SER A 177 2.51 7.38 -11.44
CA SER A 177 3.46 7.67 -10.37
C SER A 177 3.14 9.02 -9.75
N PHE A 178 3.13 9.04 -8.42
CA PHE A 178 2.93 10.23 -7.61
C PHE A 178 4.15 10.44 -6.72
N MET A 179 4.59 11.68 -6.61
CA MET A 179 5.63 12.10 -5.67
C MET A 179 5.14 13.30 -4.88
N PHE A 180 5.25 13.23 -3.56
CA PHE A 180 4.83 14.30 -2.66
C PHE A 180 5.96 14.57 -1.66
N LYS A 181 6.68 15.66 -1.91
CA LYS A 181 7.78 16.11 -1.05
C LYS A 181 7.26 16.77 0.22
N ALA A 182 8.03 16.71 1.30
CA ALA A 182 7.67 17.33 2.59
C ALA A 182 7.40 18.84 2.44
N SER A 183 8.22 19.52 1.65
CA SER A 183 8.10 20.95 1.34
C SER A 183 6.81 21.35 0.62
N GLU A 184 6.17 20.41 -0.09
CA GLU A 184 4.98 20.66 -0.92
C GLU A 184 3.66 20.33 -0.20
N THR A 185 3.73 19.55 0.87
CA THR A 185 2.52 19.01 1.52
C THR A 185 1.97 19.86 2.65
N GLY A 186 2.78 20.74 3.23
CA GLY A 186 2.41 21.53 4.40
C GLY A 186 2.12 20.70 5.67
N LEU A 187 2.60 19.45 5.73
CA LEU A 187 2.35 18.52 6.84
C LEU A 187 3.44 18.56 7.91
N LEU A 188 4.60 19.03 7.55
CA LEU A 188 5.73 19.28 8.47
C LEU A 188 5.95 20.78 8.59
N SER A 189 6.42 21.22 9.75
CA SER A 189 6.84 22.60 9.91
C SER A 189 8.10 22.89 9.09
N LEU A 190 8.32 24.14 8.71
CA LEU A 190 9.55 24.55 8.03
C LEU A 190 10.81 24.23 8.86
N ALA A 191 10.70 24.34 10.20
CA ALA A 191 11.78 24.01 11.11
C ALA A 191 12.10 22.49 11.06
N ASP A 192 11.07 21.61 11.07
CA ASP A 192 11.27 20.17 10.97
C ASP A 192 11.88 19.78 9.60
N ILE A 193 11.46 20.44 8.52
CA ILE A 193 12.00 20.21 7.18
C ILE A 193 13.48 20.59 7.13
N GLU A 194 13.85 21.73 7.71
CA GLU A 194 15.25 22.18 7.73
C GLU A 194 16.12 21.26 8.60
N GLU A 195 15.62 20.81 9.74
CA GLU A 195 16.33 19.84 10.58
C GLU A 195 16.60 18.53 9.83
N ILE A 196 15.59 17.98 9.14
CA ILE A 196 15.75 16.78 8.30
C ILE A 196 16.79 17.02 7.20
N ARG A 197 16.81 18.22 6.60
CA ARG A 197 17.80 18.56 5.55
C ARG A 197 19.22 18.55 6.09
N ILE A 198 19.43 19.09 7.28
CA ILE A 198 20.74 19.10 7.96
C ILE A 198 21.18 17.68 8.28
N GLU A 199 20.29 16.85 8.88
CA GLU A 199 20.60 15.45 9.23
C GLU A 199 20.90 14.56 8.02
N CYS A 200 20.38 14.89 6.86
CA CYS A 200 20.55 14.12 5.63
C CYS A 200 21.66 14.67 4.72
N ASP A 201 22.53 15.56 5.20
CA ASP A 201 23.62 16.19 4.42
C ASP A 201 23.12 16.77 3.07
N GLY A 202 21.88 17.28 3.05
CA GLY A 202 21.28 17.84 1.86
C GLY A 202 20.73 16.81 0.84
N ASP A 203 20.63 15.54 1.19
CA ASP A 203 19.98 14.53 0.35
C ASP A 203 18.46 14.80 0.25
N GLU A 204 18.05 15.48 -0.81
CA GLU A 204 16.65 15.81 -1.09
C GLU A 204 15.76 14.60 -1.36
N SER A 205 16.31 13.40 -1.54
CA SER A 205 15.50 12.19 -1.72
C SER A 205 14.72 11.79 -0.47
N VAL A 206 15.12 12.33 0.69
CA VAL A 206 14.49 12.08 2.00
C VAL A 206 13.40 13.12 2.31
N LEU A 207 13.44 14.28 1.68
CA LEU A 207 12.51 15.40 1.81
C LEU A 207 11.36 15.30 0.81
#